data_79cc154ae230180e83776abe7d06674e
#
_entry.id   79cc154ae230180e83776abe7d06674e
#
_cell.length_a   1.000
_cell.length_b   1.000
_cell.length_c   1.000
_cell.angle_alpha   90.00
_cell.angle_beta   90.00
_cell.angle_gamma   90.00
#
_symmetry.space_group_name_H-M   'P 1'
#
loop_
_entity.id
_entity.type
_entity.pdbx_description
1 polymer ?
#
loop_
_entity_poly.entity_id
_entity_poly.type
_entity_poly.pdbx_seq_one_letter_code
_entity_poly.pdbx_strand_id
1 'polypeptide(L)'
;ERIAGDKFVVHCVVPSGQSPETYDPTPKQMVQIGQSEAYLQIGYIGFEQVWMQKIRENNPDLKIFDVSKGMQFVKETEEGEHRHEGHEADDGHHHHHAGGIDPHIWSSIEGARVVAWNTLNAFIELDKENTEYYWKNYNDLLAEIDKTEAEIKRLLDPLNDRTFIIYHPALTYFAAEFELVQLCIEMDGKEPSPAQLKQLVMTARENHAKVVFIQQEFDQKNAELIAKETGCRLVKINPLDYHWNTELIHIAKALADGETD
;
A
#
# COMPACT_ATOMS: atom_id res chain seq x y z
N GLU A 1 -0.53 -1.70 17.17
CA GLU A 1 0.14 -1.30 18.44
C GLU A 1 -0.47 -0.04 19.05
N ARG A 2 -0.70 1.06 18.30
CA ARG A 2 -1.20 2.34 18.84
C ARG A 2 -2.51 2.18 19.66
N ILE A 3 -3.46 1.35 19.20
CA ILE A 3 -4.73 1.10 19.90
C ILE A 3 -4.54 0.08 21.02
N ALA A 4 -3.77 -0.99 20.78
CA ALA A 4 -3.52 -2.04 21.76
C ALA A 4 -2.77 -1.54 23.02
N GLY A 5 -1.86 -0.59 22.85
CA GLY A 5 -0.97 -0.14 23.91
C GLY A 5 -0.14 -1.29 24.49
N ASP A 6 -0.24 -1.46 25.82
CA ASP A 6 0.45 -2.51 26.58
C ASP A 6 -0.42 -3.77 26.83
N LYS A 7 -1.66 -3.81 26.31
CA LYS A 7 -2.60 -4.91 26.56
C LYS A 7 -2.37 -6.11 25.66
N PHE A 8 -1.83 -5.90 24.46
CA PHE A 8 -1.48 -6.96 23.53
C PHE A 8 -0.07 -6.78 22.99
N VAL A 9 0.60 -7.90 22.74
CA VAL A 9 1.83 -7.93 21.95
C VAL A 9 1.44 -8.09 20.49
N VAL A 10 1.77 -7.09 19.68
CA VAL A 10 1.44 -7.07 18.25
C VAL A 10 2.68 -7.42 17.44
N HIS A 11 2.54 -8.37 16.53
CA HIS A 11 3.61 -8.79 15.61
C HIS A 11 3.21 -8.52 14.17
N CYS A 12 4.11 -7.91 13.40
CA CYS A 12 3.97 -7.84 11.96
C CYS A 12 4.50 -9.13 11.33
N VAL A 13 3.70 -9.75 10.46
CA VAL A 13 4.10 -11.01 9.80
C VAL A 13 5.12 -10.76 8.71
N VAL A 14 4.92 -9.72 7.90
CA VAL A 14 5.84 -9.34 6.83
C VAL A 14 6.93 -8.42 7.39
N PRO A 15 8.21 -8.82 7.37
CA PRO A 15 9.29 -7.98 7.86
C PRO A 15 9.48 -6.71 7.02
N SER A 16 10.02 -5.66 7.65
CA SER A 16 10.40 -4.44 6.92
C SER A 16 11.33 -4.75 5.75
N GLY A 17 11.08 -4.10 4.60
CA GLY A 17 11.85 -4.28 3.38
C GLY A 17 11.48 -5.52 2.55
N GLN A 18 10.42 -6.23 2.92
CA GLN A 18 9.85 -7.33 2.14
C GLN A 18 8.50 -6.91 1.57
N SER A 19 8.22 -7.31 0.33
CA SER A 19 6.92 -7.06 -0.28
C SER A 19 5.85 -8.01 0.27
N PRO A 20 4.71 -7.52 0.76
CA PRO A 20 3.60 -8.35 1.21
C PRO A 20 2.94 -9.15 0.07
N GLU A 21 3.21 -8.78 -1.17
CA GLU A 21 2.71 -9.46 -2.37
C GLU A 21 3.35 -10.83 -2.57
N THR A 22 4.65 -10.92 -2.30
CA THR A 22 5.47 -12.10 -2.64
C THR A 22 6.09 -12.77 -1.43
N TYR A 23 5.74 -12.33 -0.22
CA TYR A 23 6.35 -12.82 1.01
C TYR A 23 5.94 -14.24 1.34
N ASP A 24 6.93 -15.10 1.62
CA ASP A 24 6.74 -16.44 2.17
C ASP A 24 7.18 -16.50 3.64
N PRO A 25 6.29 -16.88 4.57
CA PRO A 25 6.62 -16.92 5.99
C PRO A 25 7.58 -18.04 6.31
N THR A 26 8.53 -17.75 7.18
CA THR A 26 9.42 -18.79 7.73
C THR A 26 8.65 -19.76 8.63
N PRO A 27 9.14 -21.02 8.83
CA PRO A 27 8.54 -21.96 9.78
C PRO A 27 8.37 -21.38 11.19
N LYS A 28 9.29 -20.52 11.64
CA LYS A 28 9.21 -19.86 12.95
C LYS A 28 8.01 -18.89 13.01
N GLN A 29 7.79 -18.13 11.97
CA GLN A 29 6.63 -17.22 11.88
C GLN A 29 5.31 -17.98 11.82
N MET A 30 5.25 -19.09 11.10
CA MET A 30 4.06 -19.96 11.09
C MET A 30 3.73 -20.49 12.50
N VAL A 31 4.74 -20.83 13.30
CA VAL A 31 4.54 -21.22 14.71
C VAL A 31 4.04 -20.02 15.53
N GLN A 32 4.61 -18.83 15.35
CA GLN A 32 4.16 -17.62 16.06
C GLN A 32 2.69 -17.26 15.72
N ILE A 33 2.31 -17.32 14.45
CA ILE A 33 0.92 -17.11 14.01
C ILE A 33 0.01 -18.16 14.67
N GLY A 34 0.44 -19.42 14.69
CA GLY A 34 -0.31 -20.52 15.32
C GLY A 34 -0.49 -20.36 16.84
N GLN A 35 0.32 -19.54 17.51
CA GLN A 35 0.23 -19.23 18.94
C GLN A 35 -0.50 -17.92 19.24
N SER A 36 -0.88 -17.17 18.21
CA SER A 36 -1.58 -15.89 18.35
C SER A 36 -3.05 -16.10 18.69
N GLU A 37 -3.62 -15.16 19.44
CA GLU A 37 -5.07 -15.15 19.76
C GLU A 37 -5.90 -14.66 18.57
N ALA A 38 -5.33 -13.75 17.78
CA ALA A 38 -6.01 -13.15 16.65
C ALA A 38 -5.04 -12.79 15.51
N TYR A 39 -5.61 -12.73 14.30
CA TYR A 39 -4.97 -12.22 13.10
C TYR A 39 -5.81 -11.07 12.53
N LEU A 40 -5.18 -9.92 12.31
CA LEU A 40 -5.80 -8.77 11.65
C LEU A 40 -5.41 -8.81 10.18
N GLN A 41 -6.37 -9.11 9.28
CA GLN A 41 -6.12 -9.27 7.85
C GLN A 41 -6.64 -8.05 7.05
N ILE A 42 -5.92 -7.73 5.98
CA ILE A 42 -6.42 -6.82 4.91
C ILE A 42 -7.29 -7.61 3.90
N GLY A 43 -6.96 -8.88 3.63
CA GLY A 43 -7.75 -9.80 2.84
C GLY A 43 -7.35 -9.93 1.36
N TYR A 44 -6.64 -8.95 0.81
CA TYR A 44 -6.35 -8.90 -0.64
C TYR A 44 -4.85 -8.91 -0.97
N ILE A 45 -3.97 -8.86 0.01
CA ILE A 45 -2.52 -8.94 -0.22
C ILE A 45 -2.09 -10.37 -0.59
N GLY A 46 -1.10 -10.50 -1.49
CA GLY A 46 -0.66 -11.77 -2.04
C GLY A 46 -0.29 -12.81 -0.96
N PHE A 47 0.42 -12.38 0.09
CA PHE A 47 0.71 -13.22 1.25
C PHE A 47 -0.54 -13.88 1.84
N GLU A 48 -1.58 -13.11 2.11
CA GLU A 48 -2.81 -13.61 2.74
C GLU A 48 -3.57 -14.55 1.81
N GLN A 49 -3.60 -14.25 0.50
CA GLN A 49 -4.24 -15.11 -0.48
C GLN A 49 -3.63 -16.52 -0.54
N VAL A 50 -2.32 -16.60 -0.40
CA VAL A 50 -1.58 -17.88 -0.46
C VAL A 50 -1.63 -18.61 0.87
N TRP A 51 -1.51 -17.91 2.01
CA TRP A 51 -1.20 -18.55 3.29
C TRP A 51 -2.38 -18.63 4.27
N MET A 52 -3.46 -17.84 4.12
CA MET A 52 -4.55 -17.81 5.12
C MET A 52 -5.27 -19.13 5.30
N GLN A 53 -5.45 -19.93 4.24
CA GLN A 53 -6.05 -21.26 4.38
C GLN A 53 -5.19 -22.13 5.29
N LYS A 54 -3.89 -22.20 5.05
CA LYS A 54 -2.96 -22.99 5.84
C LYS A 54 -2.81 -22.49 7.28
N ILE A 55 -2.86 -21.17 7.48
CA ILE A 55 -2.87 -20.54 8.80
C ILE A 55 -4.10 -21.02 9.60
N ARG A 56 -5.29 -20.99 9.00
CA ARG A 56 -6.54 -21.48 9.62
C ARG A 56 -6.51 -22.97 9.94
N GLU A 57 -5.98 -23.79 9.02
CA GLU A 57 -5.84 -25.22 9.23
C GLU A 57 -4.91 -25.55 10.41
N ASN A 58 -3.82 -24.79 10.57
CA ASN A 58 -2.85 -24.99 11.65
C ASN A 58 -3.33 -24.43 13.00
N ASN A 59 -4.24 -23.46 13.01
CA ASN A 59 -4.84 -22.91 14.24
C ASN A 59 -6.35 -22.66 14.02
N PRO A 60 -7.21 -23.67 14.22
CA PRO A 60 -8.65 -23.52 14.05
C PRO A 60 -9.31 -22.51 15.00
N ASP A 61 -8.69 -22.26 16.16
CA ASP A 61 -9.19 -21.33 17.18
C ASP A 61 -8.74 -19.88 16.95
N LEU A 62 -7.90 -19.62 15.96
CA LEU A 62 -7.41 -18.29 15.63
C LEU A 62 -8.57 -17.38 15.19
N LYS A 63 -8.81 -16.33 15.92
CA LYS A 63 -9.78 -15.31 15.52
C LYS A 63 -9.20 -14.46 14.38
N ILE A 64 -9.95 -14.33 13.30
CA ILE A 64 -9.54 -13.55 12.14
C ILE A 64 -10.48 -12.36 12.00
N PHE A 65 -9.91 -11.15 12.02
CA PHE A 65 -10.61 -9.89 11.87
C PHE A 65 -10.20 -9.23 10.55
N ASP A 66 -11.18 -8.96 9.71
CA ASP A 66 -11.00 -8.18 8.50
C ASP A 66 -10.97 -6.69 8.87
N VAL A 67 -9.76 -6.10 8.86
CA VAL A 67 -9.57 -4.68 9.19
C VAL A 67 -9.81 -3.76 8.00
N SER A 68 -10.00 -4.31 6.80
CA SER A 68 -10.39 -3.55 5.60
C SER A 68 -11.91 -3.41 5.44
N LYS A 69 -12.70 -4.06 6.30
CA LYS A 69 -14.15 -4.08 6.19
C LYS A 69 -14.75 -2.68 6.12
N GLY A 70 -15.52 -2.43 5.06
CA GLY A 70 -16.13 -1.13 4.79
C GLY A 70 -15.31 -0.22 3.89
N MET A 71 -14.09 -0.61 3.52
CA MET A 71 -13.29 0.09 2.53
C MET A 71 -13.94 0.01 1.15
N GLN A 72 -13.92 1.11 0.41
CA GLN A 72 -14.26 1.12 -1.00
C GLN A 72 -13.01 0.79 -1.82
N PHE A 73 -12.95 -0.46 -2.29
CA PHE A 73 -11.78 -0.91 -3.03
C PHE A 73 -11.74 -0.36 -4.45
N VAL A 74 -10.55 0.10 -4.83
CA VAL A 74 -10.23 0.42 -6.22
C VAL A 74 -9.97 -0.90 -6.95
N LYS A 75 -10.63 -1.05 -8.12
CA LYS A 75 -10.32 -2.17 -9.02
C LYS A 75 -9.13 -1.79 -9.88
N GLU A 76 -8.23 -2.73 -10.06
CA GLU A 76 -7.21 -2.59 -11.09
C GLU A 76 -7.92 -2.48 -12.44
N THR A 77 -7.72 -1.36 -13.12
CA THR A 77 -8.24 -1.18 -14.47
C THR A 77 -7.31 -1.93 -15.42
N GLU A 78 -7.85 -2.87 -16.18
CA GLU A 78 -7.20 -3.41 -17.36
C GLU A 78 -7.10 -2.30 -18.43
N GLU A 79 -6.30 -1.27 -18.20
CA GLU A 79 -6.00 -0.29 -19.26
C GLU A 79 -4.91 -0.87 -20.16
N GLY A 80 -5.34 -1.65 -21.14
CA GLY A 80 -4.48 -2.23 -22.13
C GLY A 80 -5.10 -3.30 -23.01
N GLU A 81 -6.43 -3.31 -23.20
CA GLU A 81 -7.02 -4.14 -24.25
C GLU A 81 -6.56 -3.67 -25.66
N HIS A 82 -5.30 -3.98 -26.00
CA HIS A 82 -4.97 -4.27 -27.39
C HIS A 82 -5.23 -5.76 -27.62
N ARG A 83 -6.38 -6.06 -28.24
CA ARG A 83 -6.68 -7.36 -28.81
C ARG A 83 -5.48 -7.86 -29.62
N HIS A 84 -4.79 -8.82 -29.06
CA HIS A 84 -3.99 -9.78 -29.84
C HIS A 84 -4.60 -11.17 -29.58
N GLU A 85 -5.34 -11.63 -30.57
CA GLU A 85 -5.70 -13.04 -30.69
C GLU A 85 -4.44 -13.89 -30.86
N GLY A 86 -4.32 -14.90 -29.99
CA GLY A 86 -3.50 -16.09 -30.21
C GLY A 86 -2.08 -16.01 -29.67
N HIS A 87 -1.83 -16.67 -28.53
CA HIS A 87 -0.91 -17.80 -28.43
C HIS A 87 -0.94 -18.40 -27.02
N GLU A 88 -0.83 -19.73 -26.99
CA GLU A 88 -0.99 -20.63 -25.85
C GLU A 88 0.15 -20.49 -24.81
N ALA A 89 -0.25 -20.76 -23.54
CA ALA A 89 0.49 -21.36 -22.43
C ALA A 89 1.96 -20.97 -22.22
N ASP A 90 2.20 -20.13 -21.21
CA ASP A 90 3.43 -20.19 -20.44
C ASP A 90 3.04 -20.13 -18.94
N ASP A 91 3.48 -21.15 -18.17
CA ASP A 91 3.27 -21.29 -16.72
C ASP A 91 4.13 -20.29 -15.94
N GLY A 92 3.86 -19.01 -16.10
CA GLY A 92 4.45 -17.93 -15.30
C GLY A 92 3.48 -17.54 -14.19
N HIS A 93 3.91 -17.59 -12.93
CA HIS A 93 3.17 -17.07 -11.78
C HIS A 93 2.83 -15.58 -12.00
N HIS A 94 1.64 -15.34 -12.51
CA HIS A 94 1.09 -13.99 -12.66
C HIS A 94 0.62 -13.51 -11.29
N HIS A 95 1.26 -12.50 -10.75
CA HIS A 95 0.78 -11.77 -9.58
C HIS A 95 -0.37 -10.85 -9.99
N HIS A 96 -1.53 -11.42 -10.30
CA HIS A 96 -2.77 -10.67 -10.30
C HIS A 96 -3.26 -10.60 -8.86
N HIS A 97 -3.50 -9.40 -8.34
CA HIS A 97 -4.19 -9.25 -7.07
C HIS A 97 -5.53 -10.01 -7.15
N ALA A 98 -5.91 -10.69 -6.06
CA ALA A 98 -7.10 -11.53 -6.05
C ALA A 98 -8.35 -10.74 -6.47
N GLY A 99 -8.90 -11.09 -7.61
CA GLY A 99 -10.09 -10.45 -8.17
C GLY A 99 -9.87 -9.05 -8.76
N GLY A 100 -8.61 -8.65 -9.07
CA GLY A 100 -8.31 -7.32 -9.62
C GLY A 100 -8.61 -6.18 -8.64
N ILE A 101 -8.38 -6.39 -7.35
CA ILE A 101 -8.54 -5.40 -6.29
C ILE A 101 -7.17 -4.94 -5.83
N ASP A 102 -6.94 -3.63 -5.85
CA ASP A 102 -5.74 -3.02 -5.29
C ASP A 102 -5.77 -3.12 -3.74
N PRO A 103 -4.79 -3.79 -3.11
CA PRO A 103 -4.80 -4.01 -1.66
C PRO A 103 -4.21 -2.84 -0.84
N HIS A 104 -3.59 -1.84 -1.46
CA HIS A 104 -2.73 -0.83 -0.81
C HIS A 104 -3.52 0.23 -0.01
N ILE A 105 -4.58 -0.16 0.70
CA ILE A 105 -5.46 0.75 1.45
C ILE A 105 -4.72 1.54 2.53
N TRP A 106 -3.63 0.97 3.09
CA TRP A 106 -2.82 1.61 4.13
C TRP A 106 -2.06 2.86 3.66
N SER A 107 -1.99 3.09 2.35
CA SER A 107 -1.35 4.27 1.76
C SER A 107 -2.27 5.49 1.69
N SER A 108 -3.43 5.48 2.37
CA SER A 108 -4.39 6.59 2.35
C SER A 108 -4.89 6.94 3.75
N ILE A 109 -5.44 8.14 3.90
CA ILE A 109 -6.05 8.62 5.14
C ILE A 109 -7.35 7.87 5.43
N GLU A 110 -8.20 7.68 4.40
CA GLU A 110 -9.42 6.90 4.53
C GLU A 110 -9.12 5.46 4.96
N GLY A 111 -8.15 4.80 4.30
CA GLY A 111 -7.71 3.46 4.69
C GLY A 111 -7.20 3.40 6.12
N ALA A 112 -6.41 4.39 6.56
CA ALA A 112 -5.96 4.48 7.96
C ALA A 112 -7.13 4.57 8.95
N ARG A 113 -8.18 5.34 8.64
CA ARG A 113 -9.39 5.45 9.47
C ARG A 113 -10.17 4.12 9.54
N VAL A 114 -10.36 3.47 8.38
CA VAL A 114 -11.06 2.17 8.29
C VAL A 114 -10.32 1.10 9.07
N VAL A 115 -9.01 0.98 8.86
CA VAL A 115 -8.16 0.01 9.58
C VAL A 115 -8.17 0.29 11.08
N ALA A 116 -8.05 1.55 11.51
CA ALA A 116 -8.08 1.92 12.92
C ALA A 116 -9.42 1.57 13.57
N TRP A 117 -10.54 1.84 12.90
CA TRP A 117 -11.90 1.52 13.40
C TRP A 117 -12.11 0.01 13.57
N ASN A 118 -11.76 -0.78 12.55
CA ASN A 118 -11.93 -2.23 12.62
C ASN A 118 -10.96 -2.85 13.65
N THR A 119 -9.76 -2.31 13.79
CA THR A 119 -8.79 -2.73 14.81
C THR A 119 -9.32 -2.43 16.24
N LEU A 120 -9.91 -1.26 16.47
CA LEU A 120 -10.57 -0.96 17.74
C LEU A 120 -11.63 -2.00 18.08
N ASN A 121 -12.52 -2.31 17.13
CA ASN A 121 -13.60 -3.28 17.35
C ASN A 121 -13.05 -4.69 17.62
N ALA A 122 -11.98 -5.10 16.94
CA ALA A 122 -11.31 -6.36 17.21
C ALA A 122 -10.76 -6.44 18.64
N PHE A 123 -10.08 -5.40 19.13
CA PHE A 123 -9.57 -5.39 20.50
C PHE A 123 -10.68 -5.35 21.55
N ILE A 124 -11.78 -4.62 21.32
CA ILE A 124 -12.95 -4.62 22.21
C ILE A 124 -13.58 -6.02 22.28
N GLU A 125 -13.64 -6.75 21.15
CA GLU A 125 -14.16 -8.11 21.14
C GLU A 125 -13.25 -9.09 21.90
N LEU A 126 -11.93 -8.93 21.75
CA LEU A 126 -10.93 -9.77 22.42
C LEU A 126 -10.87 -9.51 23.93
N ASP A 127 -10.99 -8.26 24.36
CA ASP A 127 -10.78 -7.82 25.73
C ASP A 127 -11.76 -6.68 26.10
N LYS A 128 -12.98 -7.05 26.45
CA LYS A 128 -14.06 -6.11 26.80
C LYS A 128 -13.78 -5.30 28.06
N GLU A 129 -12.96 -5.82 28.97
CA GLU A 129 -12.69 -5.15 30.24
C GLU A 129 -11.88 -3.87 30.04
N ASN A 130 -11.09 -3.78 28.98
CA ASN A 130 -10.26 -2.63 28.63
C ASN A 130 -10.86 -1.73 27.53
N THR A 131 -12.18 -1.80 27.29
CA THR A 131 -12.88 -1.04 26.23
C THR A 131 -12.57 0.46 26.27
N GLU A 132 -12.64 1.11 27.45
CA GLU A 132 -12.38 2.55 27.60
C GLU A 132 -10.92 2.91 27.25
N TYR A 133 -9.99 2.04 27.59
CA TYR A 133 -8.57 2.19 27.24
C TYR A 133 -8.37 2.20 25.74
N TYR A 134 -8.99 1.25 25.01
CA TYR A 134 -8.88 1.17 23.55
C TYR A 134 -9.55 2.36 22.87
N TRP A 135 -10.71 2.83 23.37
CA TRP A 135 -11.36 4.03 22.87
C TRP A 135 -10.48 5.27 23.03
N LYS A 136 -9.83 5.44 24.18
CA LYS A 136 -8.91 6.55 24.38
C LYS A 136 -7.76 6.52 23.36
N ASN A 137 -7.09 5.38 23.22
CA ASN A 137 -5.97 5.23 22.29
C ASN A 137 -6.41 5.42 20.83
N TYR A 138 -7.59 4.95 20.49
CA TYR A 138 -8.18 5.17 19.15
C TYR A 138 -8.44 6.65 18.88
N ASN A 139 -8.99 7.39 19.82
CA ASN A 139 -9.22 8.83 19.67
C ASN A 139 -7.90 9.60 19.53
N ASP A 140 -6.86 9.22 20.28
CA ASP A 140 -5.52 9.79 20.14
C ASP A 140 -4.94 9.52 18.72
N LEU A 141 -5.16 8.30 18.20
CA LEU A 141 -4.77 7.95 16.82
C LEU A 141 -5.57 8.71 15.78
N LEU A 142 -6.89 8.88 15.96
CA LEU A 142 -7.71 9.69 15.03
C LEU A 142 -7.22 11.14 14.96
N ALA A 143 -6.87 11.74 16.09
CA ALA A 143 -6.33 13.10 16.11
C ALA A 143 -5.00 13.21 15.33
N GLU A 144 -4.18 12.16 15.36
CA GLU A 144 -2.95 12.07 14.55
C GLU A 144 -3.27 11.92 13.05
N ILE A 145 -4.26 11.09 12.70
CA ILE A 145 -4.73 10.93 11.32
C ILE A 145 -5.25 12.27 10.77
N ASP A 146 -6.09 12.99 11.54
CA ASP A 146 -6.65 14.30 11.15
C ASP A 146 -5.55 15.33 10.91
N LYS A 147 -4.54 15.36 11.80
CA LYS A 147 -3.39 16.26 11.65
C LYS A 147 -2.56 15.92 10.40
N THR A 148 -2.38 14.63 10.12
CA THR A 148 -1.65 14.16 8.93
C THR A 148 -2.39 14.57 7.66
N GLU A 149 -3.70 14.37 7.59
CA GLU A 149 -4.56 14.79 6.49
C GLU A 149 -4.45 16.30 6.24
N ALA A 150 -4.58 17.11 7.28
CA ALA A 150 -4.49 18.56 7.18
C ALA A 150 -3.13 19.03 6.62
N GLU A 151 -2.03 18.39 7.05
CA GLU A 151 -0.69 18.71 6.54
C GLU A 151 -0.53 18.29 5.07
N ILE A 152 -1.02 17.12 4.69
CA ILE A 152 -0.98 16.65 3.29
C ILE A 152 -1.79 17.60 2.39
N LYS A 153 -3.02 17.95 2.77
CA LYS A 153 -3.84 18.92 2.03
C LYS A 153 -3.13 20.26 1.87
N ARG A 154 -2.56 20.80 2.95
CA ARG A 154 -1.81 22.05 2.91
C ARG A 154 -0.67 22.02 1.87
N LEU A 155 -0.02 20.85 1.69
CA LEU A 155 1.07 20.68 0.72
C LEU A 155 0.56 20.48 -0.70
N LEU A 156 -0.53 19.72 -0.88
CA LEU A 156 -1.00 19.30 -2.20
C LEU A 156 -2.05 20.22 -2.82
N ASP A 157 -2.87 20.94 -2.03
CA ASP A 157 -3.91 21.84 -2.57
C ASP A 157 -3.36 22.92 -3.53
N PRO A 158 -2.17 23.51 -3.31
CA PRO A 158 -1.61 24.50 -4.22
C PRO A 158 -1.10 23.94 -5.55
N LEU A 159 -0.96 22.62 -5.69
CA LEU A 159 -0.33 22.00 -6.85
C LEU A 159 -1.17 22.17 -8.13
N ASN A 160 -0.52 22.62 -9.19
CA ASN A 160 -1.06 22.66 -10.54
C ASN A 160 -0.80 21.35 -11.29
N ASP A 161 0.44 20.85 -11.22
CA ASP A 161 0.85 19.60 -11.82
C ASP A 161 0.59 18.45 -10.82
N ARG A 162 -0.38 17.60 -11.11
CA ARG A 162 -0.87 16.56 -10.20
C ARG A 162 -0.44 15.15 -10.58
N THR A 163 0.52 15.03 -11.53
CA THR A 163 0.98 13.74 -12.04
C THR A 163 2.33 13.37 -11.46
N PHE A 164 2.45 12.14 -11.01
CA PHE A 164 3.71 11.55 -10.58
C PHE A 164 3.90 10.15 -11.19
N ILE A 165 5.15 9.70 -11.21
CA ILE A 165 5.52 8.36 -11.66
C ILE A 165 5.91 7.55 -10.42
N ILE A 166 5.54 6.29 -10.37
CA ILE A 166 5.94 5.34 -9.33
C ILE A 166 6.36 4.03 -9.97
N TYR A 167 7.26 3.28 -9.32
CA TYR A 167 7.65 1.98 -9.84
C TYR A 167 6.50 0.98 -9.75
N HIS A 168 6.09 0.59 -8.54
CA HIS A 168 4.95 -0.28 -8.24
C HIS A 168 3.75 0.55 -7.73
N PRO A 169 2.49 0.26 -8.15
CA PRO A 169 1.33 1.13 -7.91
C PRO A 169 0.83 1.15 -6.45
N ALA A 170 1.71 1.36 -5.48
CA ALA A 170 1.37 1.32 -4.06
C ALA A 170 0.67 2.59 -3.52
N LEU A 171 0.45 3.63 -4.34
CA LEU A 171 -0.15 4.89 -3.90
C LEU A 171 -1.51 5.19 -4.57
N THR A 172 -2.19 4.17 -5.08
CA THR A 172 -3.47 4.33 -5.81
C THR A 172 -4.53 5.02 -4.96
N TYR A 173 -4.70 4.62 -3.69
CA TYR A 173 -5.67 5.24 -2.79
C TYR A 173 -5.27 6.65 -2.38
N PHE A 174 -3.98 6.90 -2.15
CA PHE A 174 -3.45 8.25 -1.91
C PHE A 174 -3.70 9.16 -3.11
N ALA A 175 -3.43 8.67 -4.31
CA ALA A 175 -3.65 9.43 -5.54
C ALA A 175 -5.15 9.76 -5.73
N ALA A 176 -6.04 8.78 -5.53
CA ALA A 176 -7.47 8.99 -5.64
C ALA A 176 -7.99 9.99 -4.60
N GLU A 177 -7.54 9.90 -3.35
CA GLU A 177 -7.97 10.74 -2.25
C GLU A 177 -7.57 12.22 -2.43
N PHE A 178 -6.39 12.45 -3.00
CA PHE A 178 -5.84 13.81 -3.20
C PHE A 178 -5.85 14.27 -4.66
N GLU A 179 -6.69 13.68 -5.52
CA GLU A 179 -6.87 14.05 -6.92
C GLU A 179 -5.56 14.09 -7.73
N LEU A 180 -4.66 13.14 -7.47
CA LEU A 180 -3.41 12.97 -8.17
C LEU A 180 -3.54 11.90 -9.27
N VAL A 181 -2.64 11.97 -10.25
CA VAL A 181 -2.54 10.97 -11.34
C VAL A 181 -1.27 10.15 -11.14
N GLN A 182 -1.43 8.86 -10.87
CA GLN A 182 -0.34 7.90 -10.73
C GLN A 182 -0.05 7.23 -12.07
N LEU A 183 1.18 7.37 -12.56
CA LEU A 183 1.72 6.63 -13.70
C LEU A 183 2.68 5.56 -13.20
N CYS A 184 2.50 4.30 -13.62
CA CYS A 184 3.30 3.18 -13.13
C CYS A 184 4.37 2.76 -14.12
N ILE A 185 5.56 2.41 -13.61
CA ILE A 185 6.65 1.82 -14.42
C ILE A 185 6.39 0.34 -14.63
N GLU A 186 6.09 -0.37 -13.56
CA GLU A 186 5.73 -1.78 -13.59
C GLU A 186 4.37 -1.99 -14.28
N MET A 187 4.25 -3.07 -15.03
CA MET A 187 3.02 -3.46 -15.74
C MET A 187 2.67 -4.91 -15.33
N ASP A 188 1.58 -5.09 -14.58
CA ASP A 188 1.07 -6.40 -14.14
C ASP A 188 2.14 -7.25 -13.43
N GLY A 189 2.92 -6.65 -12.52
CA GLY A 189 4.00 -7.34 -11.81
C GLY A 189 5.22 -7.67 -12.68
N LYS A 190 5.33 -7.12 -13.91
CA LYS A 190 6.43 -7.40 -14.86
C LYS A 190 7.23 -6.15 -15.18
N GLU A 191 8.50 -6.38 -15.51
CA GLU A 191 9.31 -5.31 -16.09
C GLU A 191 8.72 -4.83 -17.43
N PRO A 192 8.63 -3.50 -17.64
CA PRO A 192 8.08 -2.95 -18.87
C PRO A 192 8.99 -3.20 -20.06
N SER A 193 8.41 -3.42 -21.23
CA SER A 193 9.13 -3.46 -22.50
C SER A 193 9.69 -2.07 -22.88
N PRO A 194 10.69 -1.97 -23.75
CA PRO A 194 11.20 -0.67 -24.22
C PRO A 194 10.14 0.22 -24.86
N ALA A 195 9.13 -0.36 -25.50
CA ALA A 195 8.01 0.39 -26.09
C ALA A 195 7.12 1.01 -25.03
N GLN A 196 6.82 0.27 -23.96
CA GLN A 196 6.03 0.76 -22.80
C GLN A 196 6.79 1.85 -22.04
N LEU A 197 8.11 1.69 -21.81
CA LEU A 197 8.94 2.75 -21.21
C LEU A 197 8.92 4.03 -22.03
N LYS A 198 9.01 3.93 -23.37
CA LYS A 198 8.93 5.09 -24.26
C LYS A 198 7.56 5.77 -24.14
N GLN A 199 6.49 5.01 -24.15
CA GLN A 199 5.13 5.55 -24.00
C GLN A 199 4.96 6.25 -22.65
N LEU A 200 5.43 5.64 -21.55
CA LEU A 200 5.41 6.20 -20.22
C LEU A 200 6.15 7.56 -20.17
N VAL A 201 7.33 7.65 -20.77
CA VAL A 201 8.09 8.93 -20.87
C VAL A 201 7.28 10.00 -21.58
N MET A 202 6.61 9.67 -22.70
CA MET A 202 5.78 10.62 -23.45
C MET A 202 4.61 11.08 -22.60
N THR A 203 3.85 10.15 -22.01
CA THR A 203 2.71 10.46 -21.14
C THR A 203 3.11 11.31 -19.94
N ALA A 204 4.24 10.98 -19.29
CA ALA A 204 4.75 11.73 -18.15
C ALA A 204 5.10 13.19 -18.50
N ARG A 205 5.71 13.41 -19.68
CA ARG A 205 6.03 14.76 -20.18
C ARG A 205 4.77 15.54 -20.53
N GLU A 206 3.80 14.93 -21.19
CA GLU A 206 2.51 15.55 -21.56
C GLU A 206 1.71 15.97 -20.32
N ASN A 207 1.81 15.21 -19.23
CA ASN A 207 1.13 15.49 -17.96
C ASN A 207 2.01 16.22 -16.95
N HIS A 208 3.14 16.75 -17.37
CA HIS A 208 4.06 17.56 -16.54
C HIS A 208 4.51 16.89 -15.24
N ALA A 209 4.71 15.55 -15.25
CA ALA A 209 5.23 14.85 -14.08
C ALA A 209 6.59 15.42 -13.66
N LYS A 210 6.80 15.61 -12.36
CA LYS A 210 8.01 16.18 -11.77
C LYS A 210 8.80 15.19 -10.92
N VAL A 211 8.14 14.13 -10.46
CA VAL A 211 8.69 13.18 -9.50
C VAL A 211 8.52 11.75 -9.99
N VAL A 212 9.57 10.95 -9.81
CA VAL A 212 9.53 9.49 -9.90
C VAL A 212 9.77 8.93 -8.52
N PHE A 213 8.81 8.19 -8.00
CA PHE A 213 8.95 7.44 -6.77
C PHE A 213 9.48 6.03 -7.01
N ILE A 214 10.39 5.59 -6.15
CA ILE A 214 10.89 4.22 -6.12
C ILE A 214 10.84 3.67 -4.69
N GLN A 215 10.20 2.53 -4.54
CA GLN A 215 10.16 1.81 -3.27
C GLN A 215 11.46 1.02 -3.07
N GLN A 216 11.83 0.81 -1.80
CA GLN A 216 13.11 0.21 -1.43
C GLN A 216 13.26 -1.26 -1.83
N GLU A 217 12.14 -1.99 -2.03
CA GLU A 217 12.09 -3.41 -2.37
C GLU A 217 12.32 -3.69 -3.87
N PHE A 218 12.34 -2.66 -4.72
CA PHE A 218 12.46 -2.81 -6.18
C PHE A 218 13.80 -2.34 -6.75
N ASP A 219 14.19 -2.89 -7.91
CA ASP A 219 15.39 -2.49 -8.65
C ASP A 219 15.22 -1.05 -9.21
N GLN A 220 16.21 -0.21 -8.94
CA GLN A 220 16.17 1.21 -9.28
C GLN A 220 16.44 1.53 -10.76
N LYS A 221 16.98 0.58 -11.54
CA LYS A 221 17.47 0.86 -12.92
C LYS A 221 16.42 1.49 -13.83
N ASN A 222 15.21 0.92 -13.86
CA ASN A 222 14.14 1.45 -14.71
C ASN A 222 13.65 2.81 -14.19
N ALA A 223 13.56 3.01 -12.87
CA ALA A 223 13.19 4.28 -12.28
C ALA A 223 14.24 5.38 -12.58
N GLU A 224 15.52 5.07 -12.48
CA GLU A 224 16.63 5.97 -12.83
C GLU A 224 16.60 6.34 -14.32
N LEU A 225 16.35 5.36 -15.19
CA LEU A 225 16.21 5.60 -16.63
C LEU A 225 15.04 6.55 -16.92
N ILE A 226 13.87 6.29 -16.34
CA ILE A 226 12.69 7.13 -16.54
C ILE A 226 12.93 8.55 -15.98
N ALA A 227 13.50 8.67 -14.78
CA ALA A 227 13.83 9.96 -14.19
C ALA A 227 14.78 10.78 -15.10
N LYS A 228 15.81 10.13 -15.65
CA LYS A 228 16.74 10.77 -16.59
C LYS A 228 16.06 11.21 -17.88
N GLU A 229 15.23 10.33 -18.47
CA GLU A 229 14.56 10.63 -19.75
C GLU A 229 13.46 11.68 -19.61
N THR A 230 12.76 11.72 -18.47
CA THR A 230 11.70 12.71 -18.22
C THR A 230 12.21 14.02 -17.65
N GLY A 231 13.39 14.02 -17.03
CA GLY A 231 13.91 15.12 -16.22
C GLY A 231 13.30 15.20 -14.83
N CYS A 232 12.52 14.20 -14.41
CA CYS A 232 11.90 14.14 -13.10
C CYS A 232 12.93 13.87 -12.00
N ARG A 233 12.65 14.35 -10.80
CA ARG A 233 13.41 14.03 -9.60
C ARG A 233 13.08 12.61 -9.12
N LEU A 234 14.09 11.77 -8.89
CA LEU A 234 13.93 10.44 -8.32
C LEU A 234 13.90 10.53 -6.78
N VAL A 235 12.86 10.02 -6.17
CA VAL A 235 12.65 10.04 -4.72
C VAL A 235 12.39 8.63 -4.19
N LYS A 236 13.14 8.22 -3.18
CA LYS A 236 12.90 6.96 -2.48
C LYS A 236 11.80 7.11 -1.48
N ILE A 237 10.87 6.15 -1.47
CA ILE A 237 9.75 6.08 -0.53
C ILE A 237 9.64 4.68 0.07
N ASN A 238 8.96 4.59 1.20
CA ASN A 238 8.64 3.32 1.85
C ASN A 238 7.15 3.29 2.27
N PRO A 239 6.20 3.00 1.35
CA PRO A 239 4.77 2.94 1.69
C PRO A 239 4.41 1.92 2.79
N LEU A 240 5.36 1.05 3.17
CA LEU A 240 5.25 0.07 4.25
C LEU A 240 5.93 0.54 5.55
N ASP A 241 6.26 1.84 5.68
CA ASP A 241 6.93 2.35 6.87
C ASP A 241 6.02 2.26 8.10
N TYR A 242 6.61 1.84 9.22
CA TYR A 242 5.90 1.81 10.50
C TYR A 242 5.38 3.19 10.92
N HIS A 243 6.15 4.25 10.61
CA HIS A 243 5.76 5.65 10.80
C HIS A 243 5.00 6.18 9.58
N TRP A 244 3.90 5.52 9.24
CA TRP A 244 3.09 5.73 8.04
C TRP A 244 2.71 7.21 7.82
N ASN A 245 2.40 7.96 8.89
CA ASN A 245 2.04 9.37 8.83
C ASN A 245 3.20 10.25 8.38
N THR A 246 4.41 9.98 8.87
CA THR A 246 5.63 10.67 8.46
C THR A 246 5.95 10.40 7.00
N GLU A 247 5.76 9.15 6.57
CA GLU A 247 6.01 8.74 5.18
C GLU A 247 5.00 9.35 4.21
N LEU A 248 3.70 9.38 4.53
CA LEU A 248 2.71 10.05 3.69
C LEU A 248 2.98 11.56 3.56
N ILE A 249 3.42 12.22 4.64
CA ILE A 249 3.83 13.62 4.60
C ILE A 249 5.12 13.78 3.77
N HIS A 250 6.08 12.84 3.85
CA HIS A 250 7.28 12.83 3.00
C HIS A 250 6.92 12.75 1.51
N ILE A 251 6.01 11.85 1.15
CA ILE A 251 5.50 11.72 -0.23
C ILE A 251 4.85 13.04 -0.69
N ALA A 252 3.98 13.63 0.13
CA ALA A 252 3.32 14.91 -0.18
C ALA A 252 4.33 16.06 -0.36
N LYS A 253 5.35 16.16 0.51
CA LYS A 253 6.43 17.13 0.39
C LYS A 253 7.22 16.94 -0.91
N ALA A 254 7.54 15.68 -1.25
CA ALA A 254 8.25 15.40 -2.47
C ALA A 254 7.47 15.84 -3.73
N LEU A 255 6.16 15.76 -3.72
CA LEU A 255 5.31 16.27 -4.79
C LEU A 255 5.31 17.81 -4.81
N ALA A 256 5.15 18.44 -3.64
CA ALA A 256 5.13 19.90 -3.52
C ALA A 256 6.47 20.57 -3.91
N ASP A 257 7.60 19.99 -3.53
CA ASP A 257 8.94 20.51 -3.84
C ASP A 257 9.28 20.43 -5.35
N GLY A 258 8.56 19.59 -6.11
CA GLY A 258 8.72 19.48 -7.57
C GLY A 258 8.21 20.72 -8.35
N GLU A 259 7.43 21.60 -7.72
CA GLU A 259 6.93 22.84 -8.33
C GLU A 259 7.82 24.07 -8.10
N THR A 260 8.86 23.98 -7.25
CA THR A 260 9.66 25.15 -6.82
C THR A 260 10.89 25.43 -7.67
N ASP A 261 11.12 24.72 -8.78
CA ASP A 261 12.17 24.97 -9.78
C ASP A 261 11.52 25.44 -11.13
#